data_29c0d8f2e3baf168666057593de4eb71
#
_entry.id   29c0d8f2e3baf168666057593de4eb71
#
_cell.length_a   1.000
_cell.length_b   1.000
_cell.length_c   1.000
_cell.angle_alpha   90.00
_cell.angle_beta   90.00
_cell.angle_gamma   90.00
#
_symmetry.space_group_name_H-M   'P 1'
#
loop_
_entity.id
_entity.type
_entity.pdbx_description
1 polymer ?
#
loop_
_entity_poly.entity_id
_entity_poly.type
_entity_poly.pdbx_seq_one_letter_code
_entity_poly.pdbx_strand_id
1 'polypeptide(L)'
;CLVGSEMCIRDRHYLDVMGGGHFANVPELVEKLVMDGPDCIKWLNDLGVLFDKDKDGNMITTHGGGTSRKRMHAAKDYSGAEIMRTLRDEVINRAIPVVEFTSAVELIKDEKGQVAGAVLLNMETGDYSVARAKTVVIATGGAGRMHYQGFPTSNHYGATADGLVLGYRAGAALLYQDSIQYHPTGAIYPSQILGALVTEKVRSVGAQLVNANGEAYIHPLETRDVNASGVIRECEEGRGVDVPGGAKGVWLDTPMIEILGGEGTIEKRIPAMFRMYMNYGIDMRKVPIEIYPTLHYQNGGLNIDGDGFSEEIPNLLVAGEAAGGIHGRNRLMGNSLLDVIVFGRNAGKKAAAKCKDVELGEMNLDHVKAYDDELKAAGVETDHVSPLLLPHYARHER
;
A
#
# COMPACT_ATOMS: atom_id res chain seq x y z
N CYS A 1 9.29 -18.83 -30.94
CA CYS A 1 8.57 -17.96 -30.01
C CYS A 1 9.34 -16.68 -29.67
N LEU A 2 9.77 -15.89 -30.66
CA LEU A 2 10.55 -14.66 -30.43
C LEU A 2 9.68 -13.41 -30.29
N VAL A 3 8.40 -13.48 -30.64
CA VAL A 3 7.41 -12.40 -30.46
C VAL A 3 6.54 -12.64 -29.23
N GLY A 4 6.64 -13.80 -28.58
CA GLY A 4 5.78 -14.24 -27.50
C GLY A 4 6.32 -14.07 -26.07
N SER A 5 7.59 -13.68 -25.87
CA SER A 5 8.15 -13.68 -24.50
C SER A 5 7.58 -12.56 -23.62
N GLU A 6 7.40 -11.37 -24.14
CA GLU A 6 6.81 -10.27 -23.38
C GLU A 6 5.30 -10.45 -23.17
N MET A 7 4.57 -10.90 -24.21
CA MET A 7 3.15 -11.27 -24.09
C MET A 7 2.97 -12.39 -23.06
N CYS A 8 3.78 -13.46 -23.13
CA CYS A 8 3.70 -14.55 -22.15
C CYS A 8 3.99 -14.10 -20.71
N ILE A 9 4.85 -13.11 -20.50
CA ILE A 9 5.11 -12.56 -19.16
C ILE A 9 3.92 -11.74 -18.68
N ARG A 10 3.30 -10.93 -19.55
CA ARG A 10 2.11 -10.14 -19.22
C ARG A 10 0.91 -11.04 -18.91
N ASP A 11 0.66 -12.07 -19.74
CA ASP A 11 -0.40 -13.05 -19.52
C ASP A 11 -0.22 -13.77 -18.17
N ARG A 12 1.02 -14.18 -17.85
CA ARG A 12 1.33 -14.79 -16.54
C ARG A 12 1.15 -13.80 -15.39
N HIS A 13 1.51 -12.53 -15.58
CA HIS A 13 1.27 -11.52 -14.56
C HIS A 13 -0.22 -11.30 -14.33
N TYR A 14 -1.01 -11.19 -15.39
CA TYR A 14 -2.47 -11.09 -15.30
C TYR A 14 -3.08 -12.27 -14.53
N LEU A 15 -2.73 -13.50 -14.92
CA LEU A 15 -3.22 -14.71 -14.25
C LEU A 15 -2.78 -14.81 -12.78
N ASP A 16 -1.53 -14.44 -12.48
CA ASP A 16 -1.04 -14.40 -11.10
C ASP A 16 -1.83 -13.39 -10.25
N VAL A 17 -2.14 -12.20 -10.81
CA VAL A 17 -2.92 -11.16 -10.09
C VAL A 17 -4.36 -11.63 -9.87
N MET A 18 -5.00 -12.16 -10.90
CA MET A 18 -6.38 -12.69 -10.80
C MET A 18 -6.45 -13.84 -9.79
N GLY A 19 -5.55 -14.83 -9.90
CA GLY A 19 -5.50 -15.96 -8.96
C GLY A 19 -5.15 -15.53 -7.53
N GLY A 20 -4.15 -14.66 -7.38
CA GLY A 20 -3.75 -14.12 -6.08
C GLY A 20 -4.85 -13.28 -5.41
N GLY A 21 -5.65 -12.57 -6.19
CA GLY A 21 -6.80 -11.80 -5.74
C GLY A 21 -8.08 -12.61 -5.55
N HIS A 22 -8.00 -13.94 -5.62
CA HIS A 22 -9.14 -14.88 -5.52
C HIS A 22 -10.21 -14.64 -6.59
N PHE A 23 -9.82 -14.19 -7.77
CA PHE A 23 -10.71 -13.85 -8.89
C PHE A 23 -11.81 -12.81 -8.55
N ALA A 24 -11.61 -12.04 -7.49
CA ALA A 24 -12.47 -10.92 -7.11
C ALA A 24 -12.01 -9.58 -7.72
N ASN A 25 -10.96 -9.61 -8.50
CA ASN A 25 -10.43 -8.44 -9.20
C ASN A 25 -11.41 -7.96 -10.29
N VAL A 26 -11.41 -6.66 -10.56
CA VAL A 26 -12.01 -6.10 -11.77
C VAL A 26 -11.04 -6.33 -12.94
N PRO A 27 -11.42 -7.15 -13.95
CA PRO A 27 -10.50 -7.57 -15.01
C PRO A 27 -9.84 -6.43 -15.78
N GLU A 28 -10.59 -5.38 -16.08
CA GLU A 28 -10.12 -4.18 -16.79
C GLU A 28 -9.00 -3.46 -16.02
N LEU A 29 -9.12 -3.36 -14.68
CA LEU A 29 -8.10 -2.74 -13.84
C LEU A 29 -6.82 -3.59 -13.78
N VAL A 30 -6.95 -4.92 -13.76
CA VAL A 30 -5.80 -5.82 -13.81
C VAL A 30 -5.11 -5.73 -15.16
N GLU A 31 -5.87 -5.70 -16.25
CA GLU A 31 -5.31 -5.52 -17.59
C GLU A 31 -4.49 -4.23 -17.67
N LYS A 32 -5.05 -3.11 -17.21
CA LYS A 32 -4.35 -1.82 -17.16
C LYS A 32 -3.07 -1.86 -16.33
N LEU A 33 -3.14 -2.44 -15.14
CA LEU A 33 -1.96 -2.62 -14.26
C LEU A 33 -0.83 -3.34 -15.00
N VAL A 34 -1.15 -4.43 -15.68
CA VAL A 34 -0.17 -5.30 -16.34
C VAL A 34 0.35 -4.70 -17.64
N MET A 35 -0.52 -4.06 -18.42
CA MET A 35 -0.14 -3.50 -19.72
C MET A 35 0.70 -2.23 -19.58
N ASP A 36 0.37 -1.34 -18.65
CA ASP A 36 1.07 -0.07 -18.44
C ASP A 36 2.29 -0.19 -17.51
N GLY A 37 2.39 -1.31 -16.76
CA GLY A 37 3.46 -1.55 -15.78
C GLY A 37 4.87 -1.38 -16.35
N PRO A 38 5.26 -2.04 -17.45
CA PRO A 38 6.61 -1.92 -18.01
C PRO A 38 7.00 -0.48 -18.37
N ASP A 39 6.08 0.27 -18.97
CA ASP A 39 6.31 1.68 -19.32
C ASP A 39 6.46 2.56 -18.07
N CYS A 40 5.76 2.26 -17.01
CA CYS A 40 5.88 2.97 -15.74
C CYS A 40 7.23 2.69 -15.06
N ILE A 41 7.71 1.45 -15.08
CA ILE A 41 9.03 1.09 -14.55
C ILE A 41 10.14 1.77 -15.37
N LYS A 42 10.02 1.75 -16.69
CA LYS A 42 10.95 2.49 -17.57
C LYS A 42 10.95 3.98 -17.24
N TRP A 43 9.79 4.59 -17.12
CA TRP A 43 9.66 6.00 -16.75
C TRP A 43 10.31 6.34 -15.40
N LEU A 44 10.15 5.50 -14.37
CA LEU A 44 10.83 5.68 -13.08
C LEU A 44 12.36 5.58 -13.22
N ASN A 45 12.86 4.61 -14.00
CA ASN A 45 14.30 4.50 -14.26
C ASN A 45 14.83 5.74 -15.01
N ASP A 46 14.09 6.26 -15.97
CA ASP A 46 14.44 7.47 -16.73
C ASP A 46 14.43 8.73 -15.85
N LEU A 47 13.58 8.78 -14.81
CA LEU A 47 13.58 9.82 -13.79
C LEU A 47 14.73 9.71 -12.78
N GLY A 48 15.46 8.59 -12.76
CA GLY A 48 16.61 8.40 -11.90
C GLY A 48 16.38 7.53 -10.65
N VAL A 49 15.34 6.68 -10.66
CA VAL A 49 15.20 5.63 -9.63
C VAL A 49 16.32 4.61 -9.79
N LEU A 50 17.08 4.38 -8.73
CA LEU A 50 18.26 3.53 -8.73
C LEU A 50 17.89 2.05 -8.52
N PHE A 51 17.25 1.44 -9.52
CA PHE A 51 17.00 0.00 -9.51
C PHE A 51 18.29 -0.81 -9.53
N ASP A 52 18.28 -1.99 -8.89
CA ASP A 52 19.39 -2.94 -8.92
C ASP A 52 19.68 -3.36 -10.37
N LYS A 53 20.94 -3.24 -10.78
CA LYS A 53 21.42 -3.59 -12.13
C LYS A 53 22.53 -4.61 -12.06
N ASP A 54 22.63 -5.43 -13.10
CA ASP A 54 23.75 -6.31 -13.32
C ASP A 54 25.01 -5.53 -13.81
N LYS A 55 26.10 -6.25 -14.05
CA LYS A 55 27.37 -5.68 -14.53
C LYS A 55 27.27 -5.04 -15.94
N ASP A 56 26.26 -5.45 -16.70
CA ASP A 56 26.03 -4.98 -18.07
C ASP A 56 25.00 -3.83 -18.10
N GLY A 57 24.51 -3.38 -16.92
CA GLY A 57 23.58 -2.26 -16.76
C GLY A 57 22.10 -2.65 -16.90
N ASN A 58 21.75 -3.92 -17.05
CA ASN A 58 20.36 -4.38 -17.14
C ASN A 58 19.73 -4.48 -15.75
N MET A 59 18.46 -4.09 -15.65
CA MET A 59 17.73 -4.21 -14.40
C MET A 59 17.54 -5.68 -14.00
N ILE A 60 17.91 -5.99 -12.76
CA ILE A 60 17.75 -7.34 -12.20
C ILE A 60 16.29 -7.62 -11.87
N THR A 61 15.82 -8.83 -12.18
CA THR A 61 14.50 -9.31 -11.80
C THR A 61 14.55 -10.35 -10.68
N THR A 62 13.56 -10.32 -9.79
CA THR A 62 13.42 -11.28 -8.69
C THR A 62 12.02 -11.91 -8.65
N HIS A 63 11.89 -13.05 -7.97
CA HIS A 63 10.59 -13.61 -7.61
C HIS A 63 9.97 -12.85 -6.45
N GLY A 64 8.65 -12.76 -6.45
CA GLY A 64 7.85 -12.38 -5.29
C GLY A 64 6.94 -13.53 -4.86
N GLY A 65 6.35 -13.42 -3.68
CA GLY A 65 5.34 -14.37 -3.21
C GLY A 65 4.12 -14.40 -4.15
N GLY A 66 3.65 -15.59 -4.47
CA GLY A 66 2.55 -15.82 -5.38
C GLY A 66 2.83 -15.53 -6.86
N THR A 67 4.10 -15.33 -7.25
CA THR A 67 4.43 -15.02 -8.65
C THR A 67 4.98 -16.23 -9.39
N SER A 68 4.46 -16.53 -10.58
CA SER A 68 4.88 -17.64 -11.43
C SER A 68 6.18 -17.39 -12.19
N ARG A 69 6.62 -16.13 -12.30
CA ARG A 69 7.83 -15.73 -13.04
C ARG A 69 8.58 -14.60 -12.32
N LYS A 70 9.89 -14.54 -12.50
CA LYS A 70 10.72 -13.40 -12.10
C LYS A 70 10.33 -12.19 -12.95
N ARG A 71 9.85 -11.12 -12.34
CA ARG A 71 9.48 -9.87 -13.02
C ARG A 71 9.62 -8.62 -12.18
N MET A 72 10.01 -8.79 -10.91
CA MET A 72 10.04 -7.66 -9.99
C MET A 72 11.40 -7.01 -9.97
N HIS A 73 11.42 -5.69 -10.11
CA HIS A 73 12.60 -4.86 -9.94
C HIS A 73 12.64 -4.29 -8.51
N ALA A 74 13.82 -4.07 -7.99
CA ALA A 74 14.00 -3.54 -6.65
C ALA A 74 15.22 -2.62 -6.61
N ALA A 75 15.23 -1.69 -5.67
CA ALA A 75 16.39 -0.95 -5.21
C ALA A 75 16.76 -1.53 -3.84
N LYS A 76 17.51 -2.64 -3.81
CA LYS A 76 17.78 -3.44 -2.61
C LYS A 76 16.48 -3.71 -1.83
N ASP A 77 16.41 -3.31 -0.56
CA ASP A 77 15.20 -3.34 0.26
C ASP A 77 14.67 -1.93 0.59
N TYR A 78 14.97 -0.94 -0.27
CA TYR A 78 14.55 0.47 -0.16
C TYR A 78 13.63 0.93 -1.29
N SER A 79 13.07 0.04 -2.10
CA SER A 79 12.37 0.41 -3.35
C SER A 79 11.35 1.54 -3.15
N GLY A 80 10.52 1.46 -2.10
CA GLY A 80 9.53 2.50 -1.81
C GLY A 80 10.18 3.86 -1.48
N ALA A 81 11.22 3.87 -0.66
CA ALA A 81 11.94 5.09 -0.29
C ALA A 81 12.64 5.73 -1.51
N GLU A 82 13.23 4.90 -2.37
CA GLU A 82 13.93 5.38 -3.57
C GLU A 82 12.97 5.97 -4.61
N ILE A 83 11.84 5.31 -4.85
CA ILE A 83 10.77 5.83 -5.71
C ILE A 83 10.23 7.15 -5.15
N MET A 84 9.95 7.20 -3.84
CA MET A 84 9.42 8.39 -3.19
C MET A 84 10.39 9.56 -3.24
N ARG A 85 11.70 9.31 -3.00
CA ARG A 85 12.75 10.32 -3.16
C ARG A 85 12.72 10.94 -4.55
N THR A 86 12.75 10.09 -5.57
CA THR A 86 12.81 10.55 -6.98
C THR A 86 11.55 11.34 -7.36
N LEU A 87 10.36 10.86 -7.00
CA LEU A 87 9.11 11.54 -7.33
C LEU A 87 8.94 12.85 -6.54
N ARG A 88 9.39 12.90 -5.27
CA ARG A 88 9.40 14.14 -4.49
C ARG A 88 10.33 15.18 -5.11
N ASP A 89 11.52 14.77 -5.53
CA ASP A 89 12.47 15.65 -6.20
C ASP A 89 11.86 16.21 -7.50
N GLU A 90 11.12 15.39 -8.28
CA GLU A 90 10.40 15.84 -9.47
C GLU A 90 9.31 16.87 -9.14
N VAL A 91 8.53 16.67 -8.08
CA VAL A 91 7.51 17.65 -7.63
C VAL A 91 8.16 19.01 -7.33
N ILE A 92 9.28 18.99 -6.60
CA ILE A 92 10.03 20.20 -6.24
C ILE A 92 10.62 20.88 -7.50
N ASN A 93 11.30 20.10 -8.36
CA ASN A 93 11.95 20.60 -9.57
C ASN A 93 10.95 21.20 -10.56
N ARG A 94 9.73 20.70 -10.59
CA ARG A 94 8.63 21.24 -11.42
C ARG A 94 7.83 22.33 -10.76
N ALA A 95 8.21 22.76 -9.57
CA ALA A 95 7.52 23.78 -8.77
C ALA A 95 6.00 23.50 -8.64
N ILE A 96 5.62 22.21 -8.47
CA ILE A 96 4.23 21.83 -8.23
C ILE A 96 3.87 22.28 -6.81
N PRO A 97 2.80 23.09 -6.64
CA PRO A 97 2.41 23.55 -5.32
C PRO A 97 2.07 22.41 -4.37
N VAL A 98 2.68 22.41 -3.19
CA VAL A 98 2.37 21.48 -2.10
C VAL A 98 1.90 22.29 -0.91
N VAL A 99 0.69 22.00 -0.41
CA VAL A 99 0.12 22.65 0.77
C VAL A 99 0.29 21.71 1.95
N GLU A 100 1.33 21.95 2.75
CA GLU A 100 1.69 21.13 3.90
C GLU A 100 0.79 21.42 5.11
N PHE A 101 0.74 20.52 6.08
CA PHE A 101 -0.06 20.63 7.32
C PHE A 101 -1.54 20.95 7.08
N THR A 102 -2.06 20.49 5.95
CA THR A 102 -3.43 20.79 5.52
C THR A 102 -4.17 19.51 5.18
N SER A 103 -5.29 19.28 5.86
CA SER A 103 -6.15 18.11 5.65
C SER A 103 -7.33 18.47 4.75
N ALA A 104 -7.63 17.64 3.75
CA ALA A 104 -8.92 17.69 3.08
C ALA A 104 -9.97 17.04 4.00
N VAL A 105 -10.97 17.79 4.38
CA VAL A 105 -12.00 17.36 5.36
C VAL A 105 -13.34 17.06 4.72
N GLU A 106 -13.60 17.59 3.51
CA GLU A 106 -14.80 17.31 2.75
C GLU A 106 -14.57 17.54 1.26
N LEU A 107 -15.22 16.76 0.39
CA LEU A 107 -15.32 17.08 -1.03
C LEU A 107 -16.41 18.13 -1.26
N ILE A 108 -16.26 18.97 -2.28
CA ILE A 108 -17.27 19.91 -2.70
C ILE A 108 -17.84 19.44 -4.03
N LYS A 109 -19.16 19.44 -4.14
CA LYS A 109 -19.88 19.15 -5.40
C LYS A 109 -20.50 20.46 -5.94
N ASP A 110 -20.93 20.44 -7.18
CA ASP A 110 -21.76 21.47 -7.74
C ASP A 110 -23.20 20.99 -7.96
N GLU A 111 -24.07 21.86 -8.44
CA GLU A 111 -25.48 21.56 -8.71
C GLU A 111 -25.69 20.48 -9.78
N LYS A 112 -24.64 20.17 -10.56
CA LYS A 112 -24.64 19.07 -11.54
C LYS A 112 -24.22 17.73 -10.92
N GLY A 113 -23.87 17.72 -9.63
CA GLY A 113 -23.42 16.53 -8.90
C GLY A 113 -21.97 16.13 -9.17
N GLN A 114 -21.22 16.89 -9.96
CA GLN A 114 -19.79 16.63 -10.21
C GLN A 114 -18.94 17.22 -9.09
N VAL A 115 -17.75 16.64 -8.85
CA VAL A 115 -16.80 17.19 -7.90
C VAL A 115 -16.28 18.54 -8.42
N ALA A 116 -16.24 19.54 -7.53
CA ALA A 116 -15.85 20.93 -7.83
C ALA A 116 -14.71 21.46 -6.96
N GLY A 117 -14.21 20.62 -6.03
CA GLY A 117 -13.12 20.97 -5.14
C GLY A 117 -13.15 20.23 -3.81
N ALA A 118 -12.50 20.80 -2.82
CA ALA A 118 -12.46 20.28 -1.45
C ALA A 118 -12.43 21.40 -0.41
N VAL A 119 -12.97 21.12 0.77
CA VAL A 119 -12.76 21.92 1.98
C VAL A 119 -11.47 21.45 2.63
N LEU A 120 -10.62 22.38 2.96
CA LEU A 120 -9.31 22.17 3.55
C LEU A 120 -9.27 22.77 4.96
N LEU A 121 -8.66 22.03 5.88
CA LEU A 121 -8.38 22.49 7.25
C LEU A 121 -6.86 22.61 7.42
N ASN A 122 -6.38 23.81 7.72
CA ASN A 122 -5.02 24.00 8.17
C ASN A 122 -4.90 23.48 9.62
N MET A 123 -4.09 22.44 9.82
CA MET A 123 -3.96 21.76 11.12
C MET A 123 -3.13 22.53 12.14
N GLU A 124 -2.38 23.56 11.71
CA GLU A 124 -1.61 24.41 12.60
C GLU A 124 -2.44 25.59 13.13
N THR A 125 -3.23 26.22 12.25
CA THR A 125 -4.03 27.40 12.62
C THR A 125 -5.48 27.09 12.97
N GLY A 126 -6.01 25.96 12.48
CA GLY A 126 -7.43 25.60 12.59
C GLY A 126 -8.33 26.31 11.57
N ASP A 127 -7.75 27.03 10.62
CA ASP A 127 -8.52 27.78 9.62
C ASP A 127 -9.02 26.86 8.50
N TYR A 128 -10.25 27.11 8.05
CA TYR A 128 -10.81 26.46 6.88
C TYR A 128 -10.57 27.28 5.62
N SER A 129 -10.32 26.59 4.52
CA SER A 129 -10.23 27.17 3.18
C SER A 129 -10.87 26.26 2.14
N VAL A 130 -11.10 26.79 0.95
CA VAL A 130 -11.70 26.05 -0.17
C VAL A 130 -10.72 26.00 -1.32
N ALA A 131 -10.41 24.77 -1.76
CA ALA A 131 -9.73 24.53 -3.01
C ALA A 131 -10.76 24.27 -4.12
N ARG A 132 -10.95 25.21 -5.01
CA ARG A 132 -11.78 25.03 -6.21
C ARG A 132 -10.98 24.30 -7.28
N ALA A 133 -11.51 23.21 -7.81
CA ALA A 133 -10.82 22.38 -8.80
C ALA A 133 -11.80 21.75 -9.79
N LYS A 134 -11.41 21.69 -11.06
CA LYS A 134 -12.19 21.08 -12.15
C LYS A 134 -12.16 19.53 -12.08
N THR A 135 -11.12 18.98 -11.48
CA THR A 135 -10.97 17.54 -11.18
C THR A 135 -10.29 17.41 -9.84
N VAL A 136 -10.60 16.34 -9.11
CA VAL A 136 -9.96 15.98 -7.85
C VAL A 136 -9.43 14.55 -7.97
N VAL A 137 -8.24 14.29 -7.46
CA VAL A 137 -7.66 12.95 -7.35
C VAL A 137 -7.52 12.58 -5.89
N ILE A 138 -8.19 11.52 -5.45
CA ILE A 138 -7.98 10.91 -4.14
C ILE A 138 -6.81 9.93 -4.25
N ALA A 139 -5.73 10.19 -3.50
CA ALA A 139 -4.54 9.34 -3.44
C ALA A 139 -4.02 9.23 -1.99
N THR A 140 -4.94 9.09 -1.04
CA THR A 140 -4.72 9.22 0.41
C THR A 140 -4.24 7.94 1.07
N GLY A 141 -4.10 6.84 0.32
CA GLY A 141 -3.83 5.53 0.89
C GLY A 141 -5.07 4.88 1.51
N GLY A 142 -4.86 3.82 2.27
CA GLY A 142 -5.92 2.99 2.84
C GLY A 142 -6.16 3.19 4.34
N ALA A 143 -6.60 2.12 5.02
CA ALA A 143 -7.06 2.10 6.40
C ALA A 143 -6.12 1.35 7.38
N GLY A 144 -4.90 1.01 6.97
CA GLY A 144 -4.04 0.09 7.73
C GLY A 144 -3.62 0.57 9.12
N ARG A 145 -3.87 1.84 9.48
CA ARG A 145 -3.62 2.37 10.83
C ARG A 145 -4.78 2.16 11.81
N MET A 146 -5.92 1.68 11.33
CA MET A 146 -7.13 1.52 12.16
C MET A 146 -7.06 0.34 13.12
N HIS A 147 -5.94 -0.40 13.20
CA HIS A 147 -5.70 -1.51 14.13
C HIS A 147 -6.83 -2.55 14.13
N TYR A 148 -7.27 -2.94 12.94
CA TYR A 148 -8.34 -3.91 12.80
C TYR A 148 -8.01 -5.22 13.53
N GLN A 149 -8.94 -5.71 14.34
CA GLN A 149 -8.81 -6.91 15.17
C GLN A 149 -7.61 -6.95 16.12
N GLY A 150 -7.04 -5.79 16.49
CA GLY A 150 -5.96 -5.71 17.47
C GLY A 150 -4.58 -6.11 16.96
N PHE A 151 -4.40 -6.41 15.69
CA PHE A 151 -3.08 -6.66 15.12
C PHE A 151 -2.24 -5.39 15.10
N PRO A 152 -0.91 -5.48 15.30
CA PRO A 152 -0.02 -4.37 15.05
C PRO A 152 -0.08 -4.00 13.55
N THR A 153 0.38 -2.81 13.19
CA THR A 153 0.38 -2.35 11.80
C THR A 153 1.74 -1.88 11.35
N SER A 154 2.08 -2.18 10.09
CA SER A 154 3.26 -1.64 9.40
C SER A 154 3.00 -0.28 8.74
N ASN A 155 1.77 0.25 8.81
CA ASN A 155 1.35 1.42 8.07
C ASN A 155 1.67 2.73 8.79
N HIS A 156 1.86 3.79 8.01
CA HIS A 156 2.02 5.15 8.49
C HIS A 156 0.79 5.64 9.26
N TYR A 157 0.96 6.60 10.17
CA TYR A 157 -0.12 7.20 10.96
C TYR A 157 -1.24 7.80 10.12
N GLY A 158 -0.96 8.27 8.91
CA GLY A 158 -1.95 8.82 7.99
C GLY A 158 -2.77 7.79 7.20
N ALA A 159 -2.58 6.48 7.41
CA ALA A 159 -3.40 5.45 6.77
C ALA A 159 -4.70 5.21 7.55
N THR A 160 -5.57 6.19 7.60
CA THR A 160 -6.76 6.31 8.46
C THR A 160 -8.08 6.35 7.69
N ALA A 161 -8.09 5.90 6.44
CA ALA A 161 -9.27 5.82 5.57
C ALA A 161 -9.89 7.18 5.16
N ASP A 162 -9.23 8.30 5.39
CA ASP A 162 -9.83 9.62 5.18
C ASP A 162 -10.40 9.79 3.78
N GLY A 163 -9.63 9.47 2.73
CA GLY A 163 -10.11 9.58 1.35
C GLY A 163 -11.24 8.60 1.02
N LEU A 164 -11.28 7.42 1.64
CA LEU A 164 -12.38 6.47 1.48
C LEU A 164 -13.68 7.08 2.04
N VAL A 165 -13.59 7.69 3.22
CA VAL A 165 -14.73 8.38 3.87
C VAL A 165 -15.17 9.57 3.05
N LEU A 166 -14.25 10.41 2.56
CA LEU A 166 -14.57 11.57 1.72
C LEU A 166 -15.30 11.14 0.44
N GLY A 167 -14.81 10.11 -0.24
CA GLY A 167 -15.44 9.56 -1.44
C GLY A 167 -16.83 9.00 -1.15
N TYR A 168 -16.97 8.16 -0.10
CA TYR A 168 -18.24 7.57 0.30
C TYR A 168 -19.28 8.65 0.66
N ARG A 169 -18.92 9.63 1.47
CA ARG A 169 -19.82 10.73 1.84
C ARG A 169 -20.27 11.55 0.64
N ALA A 170 -19.42 11.68 -0.36
CA ALA A 170 -19.76 12.35 -1.62
C ALA A 170 -20.64 11.49 -2.54
N GLY A 171 -20.82 10.21 -2.24
CA GLY A 171 -21.68 9.26 -2.96
C GLY A 171 -20.93 8.23 -3.83
N ALA A 172 -19.63 8.09 -3.69
CA ALA A 172 -18.89 7.02 -4.37
C ALA A 172 -19.12 5.66 -3.71
N ALA A 173 -19.18 4.60 -4.51
CA ALA A 173 -19.28 3.24 -4.01
C ALA A 173 -17.93 2.74 -3.47
N LEU A 174 -18.00 1.83 -2.50
CA LEU A 174 -16.86 1.14 -1.91
C LEU A 174 -16.87 -0.33 -2.28
N LEU A 175 -15.72 -0.86 -2.72
CA LEU A 175 -15.54 -2.27 -3.03
C LEU A 175 -14.70 -2.96 -1.95
N TYR A 176 -15.09 -4.17 -1.55
CA TYR A 176 -14.30 -5.09 -0.71
C TYR A 176 -13.72 -4.49 0.56
N GLN A 177 -14.49 -3.69 1.32
CA GLN A 177 -14.01 -3.05 2.56
C GLN A 177 -13.63 -4.06 3.66
N ASP A 178 -14.14 -5.29 3.57
CA ASP A 178 -13.80 -6.43 4.43
C ASP A 178 -12.46 -7.08 4.08
N SER A 179 -11.80 -6.66 2.99
CA SER A 179 -10.58 -7.29 2.48
C SER A 179 -9.32 -6.56 2.95
N ILE A 180 -8.91 -6.82 4.19
CA ILE A 180 -7.68 -6.32 4.78
C ILE A 180 -6.59 -7.38 4.65
N GLN A 181 -5.43 -7.01 4.10
CA GLN A 181 -4.28 -7.89 3.99
C GLN A 181 -3.36 -7.78 5.19
N TYR A 182 -3.03 -8.90 5.77
CA TYR A 182 -1.99 -9.03 6.78
C TYR A 182 -0.67 -9.43 6.11
N HIS A 183 0.40 -8.71 6.42
CA HIS A 183 1.74 -9.12 6.00
C HIS A 183 2.22 -10.23 6.94
N PRO A 184 2.65 -11.39 6.43
CA PRO A 184 2.98 -12.54 7.29
C PRO A 184 4.18 -12.31 8.20
N THR A 185 5.06 -11.36 7.84
CA THR A 185 6.31 -11.10 8.56
C THR A 185 6.34 -9.67 9.10
N GLY A 186 5.60 -9.41 10.18
CA GLY A 186 5.79 -8.25 11.05
C GLY A 186 6.79 -8.59 12.16
N ALA A 187 7.68 -7.67 12.50
CA ALA A 187 8.59 -7.84 13.64
C ALA A 187 7.78 -7.84 14.94
N ILE A 188 8.06 -8.80 15.84
CA ILE A 188 7.46 -8.81 17.17
C ILE A 188 8.49 -8.65 18.30
N TYR A 189 9.76 -8.78 17.97
CA TYR A 189 10.86 -8.54 18.86
C TYR A 189 12.02 -7.84 18.13
N PRO A 190 12.69 -6.89 18.80
CA PRO A 190 12.37 -6.31 20.10
C PRO A 190 11.10 -5.41 20.05
N SER A 191 10.51 -5.13 21.22
CA SER A 191 9.23 -4.40 21.34
C SER A 191 9.25 -3.01 20.71
N GLN A 192 10.43 -2.37 20.59
CA GLN A 192 10.61 -1.05 19.97
C GLN A 192 10.29 -1.05 18.46
N ILE A 193 10.33 -2.20 17.81
CA ILE A 193 9.99 -2.37 16.40
C ILE A 193 8.75 -3.24 16.18
N LEU A 194 7.93 -3.42 17.21
CA LEU A 194 6.69 -4.19 17.11
C LEU A 194 5.84 -3.68 15.93
N GLY A 195 5.45 -4.60 15.05
CA GLY A 195 4.67 -4.30 13.85
C GLY A 195 5.49 -3.76 12.67
N ALA A 196 6.77 -3.45 12.85
CA ALA A 196 7.61 -3.02 11.74
C ALA A 196 7.66 -4.09 10.64
N LEU A 197 7.64 -3.63 9.40
CA LEU A 197 7.65 -4.53 8.24
C LEU A 197 9.00 -5.23 8.11
N VAL A 198 9.01 -6.55 8.25
CA VAL A 198 10.10 -7.38 7.75
C VAL A 198 9.78 -7.70 6.29
N THR A 199 10.45 -6.99 5.37
CA THR A 199 10.13 -7.06 3.94
C THR A 199 10.12 -8.49 3.41
N GLU A 200 9.20 -8.77 2.50
CA GLU A 200 9.11 -10.07 1.83
C GLU A 200 10.39 -10.49 1.11
N LYS A 201 11.24 -9.51 0.76
CA LYS A 201 12.55 -9.79 0.15
C LYS A 201 13.41 -10.70 1.02
N VAL A 202 13.27 -10.66 2.35
CA VAL A 202 13.98 -11.58 3.27
C VAL A 202 13.67 -13.03 2.93
N ARG A 203 12.40 -13.37 2.69
CA ARG A 203 11.96 -14.70 2.23
C ARG A 203 12.41 -15.00 0.79
N SER A 204 12.35 -13.99 -0.08
CA SER A 204 12.78 -14.12 -1.48
C SER A 204 14.28 -14.40 -1.66
N VAL A 205 15.10 -14.08 -0.67
CA VAL A 205 16.55 -14.35 -0.70
C VAL A 205 16.95 -15.61 0.10
N GLY A 206 15.97 -16.33 0.69
CA GLY A 206 16.20 -17.65 1.21
C GLY A 206 15.74 -17.94 2.65
N ALA A 207 15.26 -16.94 3.41
CA ALA A 207 14.76 -17.18 4.76
C ALA A 207 13.52 -18.08 4.76
N GLN A 208 13.46 -19.00 5.74
CA GLN A 208 12.37 -19.96 5.93
C GLN A 208 11.50 -19.57 7.13
N LEU A 209 10.21 -19.90 7.08
CA LEU A 209 9.29 -19.81 8.21
C LEU A 209 9.38 -21.11 9.01
N VAL A 210 9.79 -21.00 10.28
CA VAL A 210 10.09 -22.16 11.13
C VAL A 210 9.33 -22.04 12.46
N ASN A 211 8.67 -23.13 12.87
CA ASN A 211 7.94 -23.21 14.14
C ASN A 211 8.87 -23.55 15.33
N ALA A 212 8.31 -23.61 16.52
CA ALA A 212 9.06 -23.90 17.76
C ALA A 212 9.72 -25.29 17.76
N ASN A 213 9.24 -26.22 16.93
CA ASN A 213 9.84 -27.57 16.80
C ASN A 213 11.05 -27.58 15.82
N GLY A 214 11.37 -26.45 15.19
CA GLY A 214 12.42 -26.38 14.16
C GLY A 214 11.94 -26.82 12.76
N GLU A 215 10.64 -26.90 12.53
CA GLU A 215 10.06 -27.41 11.28
C GLU A 215 9.68 -26.24 10.36
N ALA A 216 10.10 -26.31 9.09
CA ALA A 216 9.59 -25.45 8.04
C ALA A 216 8.20 -25.97 7.61
N TYR A 217 7.16 -25.26 7.98
CA TYR A 217 5.77 -25.72 7.87
C TYR A 217 5.04 -25.21 6.61
N ILE A 218 5.62 -24.27 5.89
CA ILE A 218 5.01 -23.64 4.71
C ILE A 218 6.09 -23.18 3.72
N HIS A 219 5.74 -23.14 2.43
CA HIS A 219 6.64 -22.57 1.43
C HIS A 219 6.75 -21.05 1.61
N PRO A 220 7.97 -20.49 1.73
CA PRO A 220 8.16 -19.08 2.11
C PRO A 220 7.62 -18.06 1.08
N LEU A 221 7.45 -18.48 -0.17
CA LEU A 221 6.95 -17.64 -1.27
C LEU A 221 5.49 -17.95 -1.67
N GLU A 222 4.71 -18.59 -0.80
CA GLU A 222 3.26 -18.64 -0.95
C GLU A 222 2.65 -17.23 -0.90
N THR A 223 1.37 -17.13 -1.26
CA THR A 223 0.62 -15.87 -1.16
C THR A 223 0.58 -15.38 0.30
N ARG A 224 0.34 -14.10 0.51
CA ARG A 224 0.43 -13.49 1.85
C ARG A 224 -0.61 -14.00 2.82
N ASP A 225 -1.83 -14.22 2.34
CA ASP A 225 -2.93 -14.78 3.13
C ASP A 225 -2.62 -16.20 3.61
N VAL A 226 -2.09 -17.06 2.72
CA VAL A 226 -1.67 -18.42 3.05
C VAL A 226 -0.54 -18.41 4.07
N ASN A 227 0.49 -17.58 3.87
CA ASN A 227 1.59 -17.46 4.82
C ASN A 227 1.13 -16.90 6.18
N ALA A 228 0.30 -15.85 6.20
CA ALA A 228 -0.20 -15.24 7.43
C ALA A 228 -1.07 -16.23 8.22
N SER A 229 -1.98 -16.94 7.54
CA SER A 229 -2.81 -17.99 8.15
C SER A 229 -1.96 -19.14 8.70
N GLY A 230 -0.89 -19.51 7.98
CA GLY A 230 0.06 -20.51 8.45
C GLY A 230 0.73 -20.12 9.77
N VAL A 231 1.22 -18.87 9.88
CA VAL A 231 1.82 -18.37 11.13
C VAL A 231 0.82 -18.38 12.28
N ILE A 232 -0.40 -17.85 12.04
CA ILE A 232 -1.45 -17.81 13.06
C ILE A 232 -1.77 -19.21 13.55
N ARG A 233 -1.96 -20.17 12.64
CA ARG A 233 -2.26 -21.55 12.97
C ARG A 233 -1.16 -22.21 13.81
N GLU A 234 0.13 -22.02 13.45
CA GLU A 234 1.23 -22.59 14.25
C GLU A 234 1.22 -22.04 15.68
N CYS A 235 0.92 -20.77 15.87
CA CYS A 235 0.81 -20.15 17.18
C CYS A 235 -0.40 -20.68 17.98
N GLU A 236 -1.58 -20.81 17.35
CA GLU A 236 -2.81 -21.30 17.98
C GLU A 236 -2.73 -22.76 18.39
N GLU A 237 -2.06 -23.59 17.59
CA GLU A 237 -1.86 -24.99 17.86
C GLU A 237 -0.68 -25.27 18.84
N GLY A 238 -0.11 -24.22 19.44
CA GLY A 238 0.94 -24.34 20.45
C GLY A 238 2.34 -24.61 19.93
N ARG A 239 2.57 -24.50 18.62
CA ARG A 239 3.88 -24.59 18.00
C ARG A 239 4.54 -23.24 17.72
N GLY A 240 3.96 -22.17 18.27
CA GLY A 240 4.56 -20.84 18.26
C GLY A 240 5.74 -20.72 19.21
N VAL A 241 6.61 -19.74 18.94
CA VAL A 241 7.76 -19.39 19.77
C VAL A 241 7.33 -18.33 20.77
N ASP A 242 7.66 -18.50 22.04
CA ASP A 242 7.46 -17.48 23.06
C ASP A 242 8.51 -16.37 22.92
N VAL A 243 8.05 -15.14 22.90
CA VAL A 243 8.89 -13.95 22.73
C VAL A 243 8.94 -13.16 24.04
N PRO A 244 10.08 -12.54 24.39
CA PRO A 244 10.14 -11.67 25.56
C PRO A 244 9.04 -10.60 25.53
N GLY A 245 8.24 -10.51 26.63
CA GLY A 245 7.06 -9.64 26.69
C GLY A 245 5.72 -10.35 26.50
N GLY A 246 5.73 -11.69 26.34
CA GLY A 246 4.53 -12.55 26.35
C GLY A 246 3.82 -12.69 25.00
N ALA A 247 4.35 -12.12 23.93
CA ALA A 247 3.84 -12.36 22.58
C ALA A 247 4.26 -13.76 22.08
N LYS A 248 3.49 -14.31 21.14
CA LYS A 248 3.84 -15.53 20.41
C LYS A 248 4.02 -15.23 18.95
N GLY A 249 4.97 -15.92 18.30
CA GLY A 249 5.22 -15.81 16.89
C GLY A 249 5.87 -17.07 16.35
N VAL A 250 6.53 -16.95 15.22
CA VAL A 250 7.37 -18.01 14.64
C VAL A 250 8.73 -17.43 14.32
N TRP A 251 9.70 -18.27 14.09
CA TRP A 251 11.00 -17.81 13.58
C TRP A 251 10.96 -17.60 12.07
N LEU A 252 11.59 -16.52 11.64
CA LEU A 252 12.07 -16.37 10.28
C LEU A 252 13.56 -16.68 10.28
N ASP A 253 13.92 -17.85 9.75
CA ASP A 253 15.31 -18.36 9.73
C ASP A 253 16.15 -17.57 8.72
N THR A 254 16.65 -16.42 9.17
CA THR A 254 17.47 -15.53 8.36
C THR A 254 18.91 -16.03 8.16
N PRO A 255 19.56 -16.76 9.08
CA PRO A 255 20.87 -17.41 8.83
C PRO A 255 20.88 -18.28 7.58
N MET A 256 19.77 -18.91 7.21
CA MET A 256 19.64 -19.70 5.99
C MET A 256 20.02 -18.91 4.73
N ILE A 257 19.84 -17.59 4.73
CA ILE A 257 20.23 -16.71 3.61
C ILE A 257 21.73 -16.75 3.35
N GLU A 258 22.54 -16.71 4.42
CA GLU A 258 24.01 -16.78 4.30
C GLU A 258 24.46 -18.17 3.84
N ILE A 259 23.76 -19.22 4.30
CA ILE A 259 24.03 -20.61 3.89
C ILE A 259 23.77 -20.80 2.40
N LEU A 260 22.64 -20.31 1.89
CA LEU A 260 22.23 -20.48 0.50
C LEU A 260 22.95 -19.52 -0.47
N GLY A 261 23.14 -18.29 -0.04
CA GLY A 261 23.67 -17.19 -0.89
C GLY A 261 25.16 -16.91 -0.72
N GLY A 262 25.79 -17.49 0.31
CA GLY A 262 27.16 -17.20 0.72
C GLY A 262 27.27 -16.03 1.70
N GLU A 263 28.37 -15.96 2.40
CA GLU A 263 28.66 -14.92 3.41
C GLU A 263 28.52 -13.49 2.84
N GLY A 264 27.88 -12.61 3.60
CA GLY A 264 27.63 -11.21 3.21
C GLY A 264 26.41 -10.99 2.33
N THR A 265 25.61 -12.04 2.04
CA THR A 265 24.39 -11.91 1.25
C THR A 265 23.37 -11.00 1.92
N ILE A 266 23.17 -11.10 3.23
CA ILE A 266 22.23 -10.28 4.00
C ILE A 266 22.62 -8.81 3.89
N GLU A 267 23.88 -8.47 4.17
CA GLU A 267 24.35 -7.09 4.10
C GLU A 267 24.21 -6.47 2.69
N LYS A 268 24.46 -7.29 1.66
CA LYS A 268 24.38 -6.85 0.27
C LYS A 268 22.95 -6.70 -0.24
N ARG A 269 22.06 -7.66 0.07
CA ARG A 269 20.72 -7.78 -0.54
C ARG A 269 19.61 -7.12 0.26
N ILE A 270 19.73 -7.08 1.59
CA ILE A 270 18.74 -6.56 2.53
C ILE A 270 19.38 -5.67 3.63
N PRO A 271 20.17 -4.65 3.22
CA PRO A 271 20.92 -3.83 4.17
C PRO A 271 20.06 -3.02 5.13
N ALA A 272 18.81 -2.65 4.77
CA ALA A 272 17.93 -1.93 5.68
C ALA A 272 17.46 -2.83 6.81
N MET A 273 17.05 -4.06 6.51
CA MET A 273 16.64 -5.04 7.52
C MET A 273 17.81 -5.37 8.43
N PHE A 274 18.98 -5.61 7.86
CA PHE A 274 20.19 -5.87 8.63
C PHE A 274 20.48 -4.75 9.63
N ARG A 275 20.48 -3.48 9.19
CA ARG A 275 20.70 -2.34 10.09
C ARG A 275 19.60 -2.20 11.14
N MET A 276 18.33 -2.41 10.75
CA MET A 276 17.22 -2.31 11.69
C MET A 276 17.42 -3.22 12.90
N TYR A 277 17.76 -4.50 12.68
CA TYR A 277 17.99 -5.45 13.76
C TYR A 277 19.33 -5.25 14.47
N MET A 278 20.41 -4.90 13.75
CA MET A 278 21.69 -4.60 14.35
C MET A 278 21.66 -3.41 15.32
N ASN A 279 20.79 -2.42 15.11
CA ASN A 279 20.61 -1.31 16.05
C ASN A 279 20.13 -1.78 17.44
N TYR A 280 19.60 -3.00 17.53
CA TYR A 280 19.17 -3.65 18.78
C TYR A 280 20.09 -4.81 19.18
N GLY A 281 21.24 -4.95 18.55
CA GLY A 281 22.19 -6.02 18.84
C GLY A 281 21.81 -7.41 18.31
N ILE A 282 20.81 -7.50 17.43
CA ILE A 282 20.37 -8.76 16.82
C ILE A 282 21.05 -8.93 15.46
N ASP A 283 21.97 -9.87 15.40
CA ASP A 283 22.67 -10.22 14.15
C ASP A 283 21.90 -11.32 13.40
N MET A 284 21.06 -10.89 12.48
CA MET A 284 20.21 -11.80 11.69
C MET A 284 20.98 -12.74 10.73
N ARG A 285 22.30 -12.60 10.65
CA ARG A 285 23.19 -13.58 9.97
C ARG A 285 23.44 -14.81 10.85
N LYS A 286 23.26 -14.71 12.17
CA LYS A 286 23.63 -15.70 13.19
C LYS A 286 22.43 -16.28 13.91
N VAL A 287 21.38 -15.49 14.08
CA VAL A 287 20.17 -15.88 14.79
C VAL A 287 18.93 -15.59 13.97
N PRO A 288 17.91 -16.45 14.02
CA PRO A 288 16.61 -16.16 13.42
C PRO A 288 15.97 -14.94 14.10
N ILE A 289 14.99 -14.34 13.42
CA ILE A 289 14.20 -13.23 13.97
C ILE A 289 12.76 -13.67 14.20
N GLU A 290 12.12 -13.14 15.23
CA GLU A 290 10.75 -13.46 15.59
C GLU A 290 9.75 -12.58 14.85
N ILE A 291 8.76 -13.23 14.23
CA ILE A 291 7.76 -12.55 13.42
C ILE A 291 6.34 -13.04 13.73
N TYR A 292 5.36 -12.16 13.46
CA TYR A 292 3.93 -12.46 13.48
C TYR A 292 3.22 -11.60 12.43
N PRO A 293 2.04 -12.00 11.91
CA PRO A 293 1.31 -11.17 10.96
C PRO A 293 1.02 -9.77 11.48
N THR A 294 1.18 -8.78 10.59
CA THR A 294 0.90 -7.36 10.85
C THR A 294 -0.06 -6.82 9.81
N LEU A 295 -0.99 -5.98 10.22
CA LEU A 295 -1.92 -5.31 9.32
C LEU A 295 -1.12 -4.42 8.36
N HIS A 296 -1.39 -4.53 7.06
CA HIS A 296 -0.48 -3.99 6.06
C HIS A 296 -1.13 -3.25 4.89
N TYR A 297 -2.22 -3.76 4.33
CA TYR A 297 -2.77 -3.21 3.10
C TYR A 297 -4.29 -3.38 3.01
N GLN A 298 -4.98 -2.31 2.59
CA GLN A 298 -6.39 -2.34 2.26
C GLN A 298 -6.54 -2.76 0.80
N ASN A 299 -7.13 -3.95 0.53
CA ASN A 299 -7.38 -4.39 -0.84
C ASN A 299 -8.63 -3.75 -1.45
N GLY A 300 -9.62 -3.43 -0.61
CA GLY A 300 -10.79 -2.67 -1.01
C GLY A 300 -10.52 -1.18 -1.14
N GLY A 301 -11.48 -0.44 -1.65
CA GLY A 301 -11.35 1.00 -1.86
C GLY A 301 -12.54 1.56 -2.64
N LEU A 302 -12.42 2.79 -3.10
CA LEU A 302 -13.41 3.46 -3.93
C LEU A 302 -13.51 2.79 -5.30
N ASN A 303 -14.73 2.66 -5.81
CA ASN A 303 -15.01 2.09 -7.14
C ASN A 303 -14.50 3.00 -8.25
N ILE A 304 -13.77 2.45 -9.21
CA ILE A 304 -13.19 3.18 -10.35
C ILE A 304 -13.32 2.39 -11.64
N ASP A 305 -13.36 3.12 -12.74
CA ASP A 305 -13.22 2.58 -14.10
C ASP A 305 -11.74 2.35 -14.50
N GLY A 306 -11.49 1.80 -15.68
CA GLY A 306 -10.15 1.54 -16.22
C GLY A 306 -9.28 2.80 -16.38
N ASP A 307 -9.87 3.98 -16.41
CA ASP A 307 -9.17 5.26 -16.48
C ASP A 307 -8.92 5.91 -15.12
N GLY A 308 -9.44 5.32 -14.04
CA GLY A 308 -9.28 5.78 -12.67
C GLY A 308 -10.33 6.80 -12.22
N PHE A 309 -11.37 7.03 -13.02
CA PHE A 309 -12.51 7.86 -12.59
C PHE A 309 -13.43 7.07 -11.67
N SER A 310 -13.99 7.76 -10.66
CA SER A 310 -15.14 7.22 -9.93
C SER A 310 -16.29 6.97 -10.92
N GLU A 311 -16.94 5.81 -10.82
CA GLU A 311 -18.09 5.51 -11.66
C GLU A 311 -19.33 6.32 -11.27
N GLU A 312 -19.41 6.79 -10.02
CA GLU A 312 -20.58 7.47 -9.48
C GLU A 312 -20.44 9.00 -9.47
N ILE A 313 -19.20 9.53 -9.34
CA ILE A 313 -18.98 10.96 -9.16
C ILE A 313 -18.15 11.52 -10.32
N PRO A 314 -18.76 12.31 -11.22
CA PRO A 314 -18.04 12.90 -12.34
C PRO A 314 -16.87 13.78 -11.87
N ASN A 315 -15.77 13.75 -12.61
CA ASN A 315 -14.53 14.51 -12.40
C ASN A 315 -13.73 14.13 -11.13
N LEU A 316 -14.18 13.11 -10.38
CA LEU A 316 -13.41 12.49 -9.31
C LEU A 316 -12.58 11.34 -9.86
N LEU A 317 -11.28 11.32 -9.54
CA LEU A 317 -10.38 10.21 -9.83
C LEU A 317 -9.82 9.64 -8.51
N VAL A 318 -9.46 8.37 -8.54
CA VAL A 318 -8.85 7.70 -7.39
C VAL A 318 -7.64 6.89 -7.86
N ALA A 319 -6.59 6.86 -7.05
CA ALA A 319 -5.38 6.14 -7.38
C ALA A 319 -4.72 5.51 -6.15
N GLY A 320 -4.01 4.39 -6.36
CA GLY A 320 -3.30 3.67 -5.32
C GLY A 320 -4.24 2.96 -4.34
N GLU A 321 -3.80 2.77 -3.11
CA GLU A 321 -4.51 1.98 -2.09
C GLU A 321 -5.91 2.52 -1.73
N ALA A 322 -6.25 3.74 -2.13
CA ALA A 322 -7.61 4.27 -2.01
C ALA A 322 -8.59 3.69 -3.03
N ALA A 323 -8.09 3.08 -4.13
CA ALA A 323 -8.89 2.49 -5.18
C ALA A 323 -9.16 1.01 -4.93
N GLY A 324 -10.42 0.59 -5.06
CA GLY A 324 -10.83 -0.82 -4.97
C GLY A 324 -10.77 -1.55 -6.31
N GLY A 325 -10.86 -2.89 -6.26
CA GLY A 325 -11.03 -3.74 -7.44
C GLY A 325 -9.75 -4.19 -8.14
N ILE A 326 -8.63 -3.48 -8.00
CA ILE A 326 -7.36 -3.80 -8.68
C ILE A 326 -6.80 -5.15 -8.19
N HIS A 327 -6.76 -5.34 -6.89
CA HIS A 327 -6.11 -6.49 -6.25
C HIS A 327 -7.08 -7.57 -5.77
N GLY A 328 -8.36 -7.44 -6.07
CA GLY A 328 -9.36 -8.36 -5.54
C GLY A 328 -9.35 -8.40 -4.01
N ARG A 329 -9.24 -9.60 -3.44
CA ARG A 329 -9.25 -9.78 -1.98
C ARG A 329 -7.88 -10.03 -1.36
N ASN A 330 -6.82 -10.14 -2.18
CA ASN A 330 -5.46 -10.38 -1.69
C ASN A 330 -4.42 -9.93 -2.70
N ARG A 331 -3.60 -8.95 -2.34
CA ARG A 331 -2.60 -8.35 -3.20
C ARG A 331 -1.30 -9.15 -3.22
N LEU A 332 -0.71 -9.32 -4.39
CA LEU A 332 0.61 -9.92 -4.57
C LEU A 332 1.74 -8.93 -4.27
N MET A 333 2.91 -9.45 -3.89
CA MET A 333 4.13 -8.67 -3.68
C MET A 333 4.46 -7.78 -4.90
N GLY A 334 4.87 -6.54 -4.63
CA GLY A 334 5.28 -5.57 -5.64
C GLY A 334 4.14 -4.85 -6.35
N ASN A 335 2.96 -5.46 -6.40
CA ASN A 335 1.82 -4.89 -7.13
C ASN A 335 1.28 -3.59 -6.51
N SER A 336 1.44 -3.36 -5.19
CA SER A 336 1.03 -2.08 -4.61
C SER A 336 1.88 -0.90 -5.11
N LEU A 337 3.22 -1.07 -5.18
CA LEU A 337 4.07 -0.03 -5.74
C LEU A 337 3.79 0.16 -7.23
N LEU A 338 3.52 -0.92 -7.95
CA LEU A 338 3.14 -0.83 -9.37
C LEU A 338 1.81 -0.10 -9.55
N ASP A 339 0.81 -0.43 -8.74
CA ASP A 339 -0.51 0.19 -8.72
C ASP A 339 -0.42 1.71 -8.50
N VAL A 340 0.20 2.15 -7.39
CA VAL A 340 0.29 3.60 -7.10
C VAL A 340 0.98 4.38 -8.23
N ILE A 341 1.91 3.76 -8.97
CA ILE A 341 2.59 4.40 -10.10
C ILE A 341 1.74 4.37 -11.36
N VAL A 342 1.16 3.22 -11.71
CA VAL A 342 0.34 3.07 -12.92
C VAL A 342 -0.90 3.95 -12.83
N PHE A 343 -1.69 3.78 -11.78
CA PHE A 343 -2.95 4.53 -11.62
C PHE A 343 -2.70 5.98 -11.25
N GLY A 344 -1.68 6.30 -10.43
CA GLY A 344 -1.31 7.68 -10.13
C GLY A 344 -0.90 8.47 -11.38
N ARG A 345 -0.03 7.88 -12.21
CA ARG A 345 0.38 8.49 -13.49
C ARG A 345 -0.78 8.62 -14.47
N ASN A 346 -1.62 7.61 -14.54
CA ASN A 346 -2.81 7.62 -15.39
C ASN A 346 -3.81 8.68 -14.93
N ALA A 347 -4.15 8.72 -13.63
CA ALA A 347 -5.07 9.70 -13.06
C ALA A 347 -4.60 11.14 -13.34
N GLY A 348 -3.30 11.42 -13.17
CA GLY A 348 -2.75 12.75 -13.50
C GLY A 348 -2.94 13.12 -14.98
N LYS A 349 -2.69 12.21 -15.92
CA LYS A 349 -2.90 12.45 -17.36
C LYS A 349 -4.37 12.65 -17.68
N LYS A 350 -5.25 11.82 -17.14
CA LYS A 350 -6.70 11.88 -17.39
C LYS A 350 -7.33 13.13 -16.76
N ALA A 351 -6.92 13.49 -15.54
CA ALA A 351 -7.33 14.74 -14.89
C ALA A 351 -6.95 15.96 -15.73
N ALA A 352 -5.70 16.03 -16.20
CA ALA A 352 -5.23 17.14 -17.03
C ALA A 352 -5.97 17.24 -18.39
N ALA A 353 -6.32 16.11 -18.99
CA ALA A 353 -7.13 16.09 -20.21
C ALA A 353 -8.56 16.56 -19.92
N LYS A 354 -9.19 16.00 -18.88
CA LYS A 354 -10.58 16.26 -18.48
C LYS A 354 -10.81 17.74 -18.10
N CYS A 355 -9.86 18.35 -17.40
CA CYS A 355 -9.97 19.78 -16.99
C CYS A 355 -10.26 20.77 -18.13
N LYS A 356 -9.95 20.42 -19.38
CA LYS A 356 -10.17 21.27 -20.53
C LYS A 356 -11.66 21.44 -20.85
N ASP A 357 -12.45 20.41 -20.57
CA ASP A 357 -13.85 20.31 -20.96
C ASP A 357 -14.81 20.49 -19.77
N VAL A 358 -14.27 20.65 -18.52
CA VAL A 358 -15.10 20.84 -17.33
C VAL A 358 -15.48 22.29 -17.14
N GLU A 359 -16.78 22.52 -17.03
CA GLU A 359 -17.38 23.77 -16.57
C GLU A 359 -18.02 23.56 -15.21
N LEU A 360 -17.48 24.22 -14.20
CA LEU A 360 -18.00 24.18 -12.83
C LEU A 360 -19.25 25.03 -12.68
N GLY A 361 -20.25 24.44 -12.05
CA GLY A 361 -21.47 25.14 -11.62
C GLY A 361 -21.34 25.78 -10.23
N GLU A 362 -22.47 26.04 -9.60
CA GLU A 362 -22.52 26.55 -8.23
C GLU A 362 -22.13 25.46 -7.23
N MET A 363 -21.15 25.76 -6.38
CA MET A 363 -20.62 24.81 -5.39
C MET A 363 -21.56 24.68 -4.19
N ASN A 364 -21.75 23.46 -3.70
CA ASN A 364 -22.55 23.15 -2.52
C ASN A 364 -21.95 21.99 -1.70
N LEU A 365 -22.52 21.75 -0.53
CA LEU A 365 -22.22 20.67 0.41
C LEU A 365 -23.48 19.85 0.77
N ASP A 366 -24.46 19.78 -0.13
CA ASP A 366 -25.77 19.14 0.12
C ASP A 366 -25.61 17.65 0.46
N HIS A 367 -24.59 16.98 -0.08
CA HIS A 367 -24.27 15.58 0.23
C HIS A 367 -23.90 15.36 1.70
N VAL A 368 -23.32 16.36 2.39
CA VAL A 368 -23.00 16.27 3.82
C VAL A 368 -24.28 16.15 4.63
N LYS A 369 -25.28 16.99 4.30
CA LYS A 369 -26.57 16.92 4.96
C LYS A 369 -27.28 15.61 4.66
N ALA A 370 -27.23 15.13 3.40
CA ALA A 370 -27.81 13.84 3.01
C ALA A 370 -27.21 12.68 3.82
N TYR A 371 -25.89 12.68 4.02
CA TYR A 371 -25.19 11.70 4.84
C TYR A 371 -25.61 11.75 6.32
N ASP A 372 -25.71 12.96 6.89
CA ASP A 372 -26.21 13.11 8.27
C ASP A 372 -27.65 12.61 8.44
N ASP A 373 -28.50 12.86 7.45
CA ASP A 373 -29.88 12.34 7.45
C ASP A 373 -29.91 10.82 7.33
N GLU A 374 -29.00 10.19 6.55
CA GLU A 374 -28.82 8.75 6.47
C GLU A 374 -28.41 8.14 7.83
N LEU A 375 -27.43 8.74 8.50
CA LEU A 375 -27.00 8.28 9.83
C LEU A 375 -28.13 8.34 10.85
N LYS A 376 -28.89 9.42 10.87
CA LYS A 376 -30.06 9.58 11.74
C LYS A 376 -31.15 8.54 11.46
N ALA A 377 -31.44 8.31 10.17
CA ALA A 377 -32.40 7.30 9.75
C ALA A 377 -31.99 5.87 10.14
N ALA A 378 -30.69 5.59 10.13
CA ALA A 378 -30.10 4.33 10.57
C ALA A 378 -30.00 4.20 12.09
N GLY A 379 -30.38 5.22 12.86
CA GLY A 379 -30.27 5.24 14.33
C GLY A 379 -28.82 5.29 14.82
N VAL A 380 -27.90 5.76 14.01
CA VAL A 380 -26.50 5.92 14.38
C VAL A 380 -26.34 7.26 15.09
N GLU A 381 -26.32 7.21 16.41
CA GLU A 381 -25.98 8.35 17.27
C GLU A 381 -24.59 8.09 17.86
N THR A 382 -23.64 9.00 17.63
CA THR A 382 -22.30 8.90 18.20
C THR A 382 -21.73 10.29 18.50
N ASP A 383 -21.11 10.40 19.67
CA ASP A 383 -20.29 11.53 20.08
C ASP A 383 -18.79 11.28 19.79
N HIS A 384 -18.49 10.13 19.16
CA HIS A 384 -17.11 9.82 18.78
C HIS A 384 -16.59 10.82 17.74
N VAL A 385 -15.52 11.50 18.12
CA VAL A 385 -14.76 12.36 17.21
C VAL A 385 -13.58 11.56 16.70
N SER A 386 -13.29 11.68 15.42
CA SER A 386 -12.09 11.06 14.85
C SER A 386 -10.84 11.51 15.62
N PRO A 387 -10.02 10.58 16.14
CA PRO A 387 -8.84 10.97 16.89
C PRO A 387 -7.86 11.69 15.96
N LEU A 388 -7.33 12.82 16.40
CA LEU A 388 -6.18 13.44 15.75
C LEU A 388 -4.97 12.52 15.95
N LEU A 389 -4.62 11.76 14.93
CA LEU A 389 -3.47 10.83 14.96
C LEU A 389 -2.14 11.56 14.70
N LEU A 390 -2.05 12.83 15.07
CA LEU A 390 -0.80 13.58 15.03
C LEU A 390 0.06 13.20 16.25
N PRO A 391 1.36 13.02 16.06
CA PRO A 391 2.28 12.85 17.18
C PRO A 391 2.16 14.00 18.17
N HIS A 392 2.29 13.72 19.47
CA HIS A 392 2.17 14.75 20.50
C HIS A 392 3.12 15.94 20.31
N TYR A 393 4.30 15.71 19.73
CA TYR A 393 5.27 16.78 19.43
C TYR A 393 4.82 17.74 18.30
N ALA A 394 3.81 17.37 17.53
CA ALA A 394 3.23 18.25 16.50
C ALA A 394 2.21 19.25 17.08
N ARG A 395 1.81 19.07 18.34
CA ARG A 395 0.97 20.03 19.05
C ARG A 395 1.87 21.13 19.61
N HIS A 396 1.98 22.23 18.92
CA HIS A 396 2.48 23.46 19.52
C HIS A 396 1.37 24.02 20.39
N GLU A 397 1.51 23.87 21.72
CA GLU A 397 0.75 24.70 22.65
C GLU A 397 1.17 26.15 22.38
N ARG A 398 0.26 26.95 21.88
CA ARG A 398 0.42 28.40 21.76
C ARG A 398 -0.07 29.08 23.03
#